data_9277790b49484c3e1fbfe62f5bbb080b
#
_entry.id   9277790b49484c3e1fbfe62f5bbb080b
#
_cell.length_a   1.000
_cell.length_b   1.000
_cell.length_c   1.000
_cell.angle_alpha   90.00
_cell.angle_beta   90.00
_cell.angle_gamma   90.00
#
_symmetry.space_group_name_H-M   'P 1'
#
loop_
_entity.id
_entity.type
_entity.pdbx_description
1 polymer ?
#
loop_
_entity_poly.entity_id
_entity_poly.type
_entity_poly.pdbx_seq_one_letter_code
_entity_poly.pdbx_strand_id
1 'polypeptide(L)'
;MFRSRLPLSTAIWLAIGVAAPGLALAASADQLPDIRHTVVSGDTLEGVAQRYLKDPQQWRAVGTLNGVKDPLRLRVGSVIVIPAHMVGYQEVTITHVKGVARVRSPQSGSDWQSAASGTILTEGDELQVPAGSYVSLRFADGSSVRINENSQLKLSELRKNSRTDEQQSVLDLSQGGLESHVTPVVDQRRKRKFEIKTPMATTSVRGTVFSVNVTDSGKAITAVDKGVVQVQGYTAKRQPAQQALVPAGTGVAVQASGQVGTPVALLEAPSLERNPAVFEDANFLTLQVGEVPGARQYAVLLALDADLSRVILRQSHASPSFRFEAVPDGTYYLSARAIDAQDIPGKPAVQTIKVKATPIPPLYSSPAPDGLIGLSDGELLCTEGGSGIAGYRIQVSASRDFSQPLQDSGVVDNCQASVTGLGEGHYFWRAASVRRLADGSLDQGPFAQPQAFKTGSNPAALGADALNAAEPSAPNLLQLSWPAEPNQRFNLQLAKDESFASPLASTQLDQPQWTSDPLVAGNYYVRIQVLDPSGLKSRYSDPRKLTVEPSVVTGAGTVLRTGEGKAVLSPR
;
A
#
# COMPACT_ATOMS: atom_id res chain seq x y z
N MET A 1 -20.49 -56.27 -20.73
CA MET A 1 -21.12 -55.69 -19.51
C MET A 1 -20.01 -55.02 -18.71
N PHE A 2 -19.80 -53.73 -18.92
CA PHE A 2 -19.06 -52.85 -17.99
C PHE A 2 -19.59 -51.45 -18.21
N ARG A 3 -20.30 -50.93 -17.21
CA ARG A 3 -20.82 -49.56 -17.17
C ARG A 3 -19.72 -48.66 -16.55
N SER A 4 -19.16 -47.73 -17.33
CA SER A 4 -18.33 -46.64 -16.86
C SER A 4 -19.21 -45.52 -16.33
N ARG A 5 -19.01 -45.15 -15.05
CA ARG A 5 -19.59 -43.96 -14.43
C ARG A 5 -18.66 -42.79 -14.66
N LEU A 6 -19.16 -41.72 -15.26
CA LEU A 6 -18.55 -40.37 -15.29
C LEU A 6 -18.74 -39.69 -13.93
N PRO A 7 -17.75 -38.91 -13.43
CA PRO A 7 -17.95 -38.08 -12.24
C PRO A 7 -18.66 -36.77 -12.61
N LEU A 8 -19.67 -36.41 -11.82
CA LEU A 8 -20.29 -35.09 -11.82
C LEU A 8 -19.30 -34.02 -11.41
N SER A 9 -19.07 -33.04 -12.24
CA SER A 9 -18.41 -31.78 -11.90
C SER A 9 -19.37 -30.89 -11.11
N THR A 10 -19.06 -30.65 -9.84
CA THR A 10 -19.78 -29.72 -8.97
C THR A 10 -19.37 -28.29 -9.37
N ALA A 11 -20.25 -27.58 -10.05
CA ALA A 11 -20.11 -26.15 -10.29
C ALA A 11 -20.43 -25.40 -8.98
N ILE A 12 -19.42 -24.80 -8.38
CA ILE A 12 -19.57 -23.87 -7.25
C ILE A 12 -20.04 -22.53 -7.83
N TRP A 13 -21.33 -22.21 -7.61
CA TRP A 13 -21.85 -20.87 -7.84
C TRP A 13 -21.38 -19.95 -6.71
N LEU A 14 -20.49 -19.03 -7.03
CA LEU A 14 -20.14 -17.91 -6.14
C LEU A 14 -21.33 -16.94 -6.16
N ALA A 15 -22.18 -17.00 -5.16
CA ALA A 15 -23.22 -15.99 -4.94
C ALA A 15 -22.54 -14.72 -4.43
N ILE A 16 -22.39 -13.73 -5.32
CA ILE A 16 -22.05 -12.36 -4.94
C ILE A 16 -23.30 -11.80 -4.25
N GLY A 17 -23.30 -11.85 -2.94
CA GLY A 17 -24.29 -11.18 -2.11
C GLY A 17 -24.07 -9.67 -2.22
N VAL A 18 -24.89 -8.98 -3.03
CA VAL A 18 -25.04 -7.53 -2.95
C VAL A 18 -25.71 -7.25 -1.61
N ALA A 19 -24.93 -6.86 -0.60
CA ALA A 19 -25.45 -6.32 0.64
C ALA A 19 -26.13 -4.99 0.30
N ALA A 20 -27.45 -4.98 0.33
CA ALA A 20 -28.20 -3.74 0.33
C ALA A 20 -27.75 -2.89 1.53
N PRO A 21 -27.54 -1.55 1.39
CA PRO A 21 -27.25 -0.70 2.53
C PRO A 21 -28.46 -0.78 3.48
N GLY A 22 -28.24 -1.40 4.63
CA GLY A 22 -29.20 -1.38 5.72
C GLY A 22 -29.48 0.07 6.07
N LEU A 23 -30.70 0.53 5.89
CA LEU A 23 -31.20 1.78 6.46
C LEU A 23 -30.96 1.71 7.97
N ALA A 24 -29.95 2.44 8.45
CA ALA A 24 -29.75 2.67 9.86
C ALA A 24 -30.98 3.44 10.35
N LEU A 25 -31.88 2.75 11.03
CA LEU A 25 -32.98 3.39 11.78
C LEU A 25 -32.31 4.24 12.86
N ALA A 26 -32.29 5.55 12.63
CA ALA A 26 -32.00 6.50 13.71
C ALA A 26 -33.06 6.26 14.80
N ALA A 27 -32.62 5.88 16.00
CA ALA A 27 -33.52 5.80 17.15
C ALA A 27 -34.12 7.20 17.38
N SER A 28 -35.44 7.29 17.28
CA SER A 28 -36.12 8.56 17.57
C SER A 28 -35.96 8.88 19.06
N ALA A 29 -35.90 10.17 19.41
CA ALA A 29 -35.76 10.61 20.80
C ALA A 29 -36.85 10.05 21.74
N ASP A 30 -37.97 9.58 21.18
CA ASP A 30 -39.06 8.95 21.91
C ASP A 30 -38.76 7.52 22.40
N GLN A 31 -37.65 6.92 21.95
CA GLN A 31 -37.22 5.58 22.37
C GLN A 31 -36.18 5.62 23.51
N LEU A 32 -35.68 6.79 23.89
CA LEU A 32 -34.74 6.92 24.99
C LEU A 32 -35.48 6.90 26.33
N PRO A 33 -34.84 6.35 27.40
CA PRO A 33 -35.46 6.38 28.74
C PRO A 33 -35.49 7.78 29.30
N ASP A 34 -36.53 8.07 30.12
CA ASP A 34 -36.63 9.31 30.84
C ASP A 34 -35.43 9.53 31.74
N ILE A 35 -34.93 10.76 31.80
CA ILE A 35 -33.82 11.14 32.69
C ILE A 35 -34.33 11.28 34.12
N ARG A 36 -33.64 10.65 35.06
CA ARG A 36 -33.90 10.74 36.49
C ARG A 36 -32.81 11.59 37.15
N HIS A 37 -33.14 12.87 37.43
CA HIS A 37 -32.22 13.79 38.09
C HIS A 37 -32.44 13.77 39.61
N THR A 38 -31.40 13.37 40.37
CA THR A 38 -31.42 13.48 41.82
C THR A 38 -31.06 14.89 42.24
N VAL A 39 -31.95 15.56 42.92
CA VAL A 39 -31.81 16.96 43.37
C VAL A 39 -30.67 17.10 44.38
N VAL A 40 -29.76 18.03 44.11
CA VAL A 40 -28.66 18.40 44.99
C VAL A 40 -28.89 19.80 45.55
N SER A 41 -28.12 20.17 46.58
CA SER A 41 -28.24 21.52 47.21
C SER A 41 -27.95 22.61 46.18
N GLY A 42 -28.85 23.59 46.07
CA GLY A 42 -28.79 24.71 45.13
C GLY A 42 -29.51 24.47 43.82
N ASP A 43 -30.06 23.28 43.56
CA ASP A 43 -30.87 23.02 42.36
C ASP A 43 -32.22 23.76 42.47
N THR A 44 -32.61 24.33 41.32
CA THR A 44 -33.96 24.87 41.10
C THR A 44 -34.55 24.13 39.89
N LEU A 45 -35.88 24.11 39.77
CA LEU A 45 -36.52 23.45 38.64
C LEU A 45 -36.14 24.10 37.29
N GLU A 46 -35.99 25.43 37.28
CA GLU A 46 -35.49 26.13 36.10
C GLU A 46 -34.04 25.77 35.79
N GLY A 47 -33.17 25.64 36.78
CA GLY A 47 -31.79 25.19 36.61
C GLY A 47 -31.69 23.76 36.07
N VAL A 48 -32.59 22.86 36.56
CA VAL A 48 -32.71 21.49 36.01
C VAL A 48 -33.18 21.53 34.55
N ALA A 49 -34.20 22.36 34.26
CA ALA A 49 -34.71 22.51 32.89
C ALA A 49 -33.65 23.09 31.94
N GLN A 50 -32.87 24.09 32.37
CA GLN A 50 -31.75 24.63 31.60
C GLN A 50 -30.67 23.57 31.30
N ARG A 51 -30.48 22.62 32.19
CA ARG A 51 -29.50 21.53 32.02
C ARG A 51 -29.94 20.46 31.03
N TYR A 52 -31.23 20.12 31.02
CA TYR A 52 -31.70 18.94 30.31
C TYR A 52 -32.61 19.21 29.11
N LEU A 53 -33.46 20.26 29.16
CA LEU A 53 -34.49 20.45 28.17
C LEU A 53 -33.96 21.09 26.87
N LYS A 54 -34.46 20.64 25.72
CA LYS A 54 -34.28 21.33 24.44
C LYS A 54 -34.88 22.75 24.43
N ASP A 55 -35.96 22.97 25.22
CA ASP A 55 -36.56 24.25 25.50
C ASP A 55 -36.72 24.45 27.02
N PRO A 56 -35.80 25.19 27.69
CA PRO A 56 -35.85 25.42 29.12
C PRO A 56 -37.12 26.08 29.64
N GLN A 57 -37.87 26.78 28.78
CA GLN A 57 -39.13 27.41 29.21
C GLN A 57 -40.20 26.39 29.57
N GLN A 58 -40.05 25.14 29.16
CA GLN A 58 -40.95 24.04 29.52
C GLN A 58 -40.73 23.52 30.97
N TRP A 59 -39.95 24.21 31.80
CA TRP A 59 -39.70 23.80 33.17
C TRP A 59 -41.00 23.60 33.96
N ARG A 60 -42.07 24.41 33.66
CA ARG A 60 -43.38 24.26 34.28
C ARG A 60 -44.04 22.90 33.98
N ALA A 61 -43.91 22.41 32.75
CA ALA A 61 -44.43 21.09 32.38
C ALA A 61 -43.73 19.98 33.17
N VAL A 62 -42.37 20.07 33.29
CA VAL A 62 -41.61 19.15 34.14
C VAL A 62 -42.03 19.24 35.60
N GLY A 63 -42.29 20.47 36.11
CA GLY A 63 -42.76 20.68 37.45
C GLY A 63 -44.11 20.03 37.72
N THR A 64 -45.04 20.18 36.80
CA THR A 64 -46.38 19.56 36.87
C THR A 64 -46.27 18.04 36.86
N LEU A 65 -45.46 17.48 35.96
CA LEU A 65 -45.23 16.03 35.83
C LEU A 65 -44.66 15.41 37.12
N ASN A 66 -43.81 16.16 37.83
CA ASN A 66 -43.14 15.71 39.05
C ASN A 66 -43.84 16.16 40.33
N GLY A 67 -44.98 16.84 40.27
CA GLY A 67 -45.69 17.31 41.42
C GLY A 67 -44.92 18.35 42.26
N VAL A 68 -44.04 19.16 41.62
CA VAL A 68 -43.21 20.16 42.29
C VAL A 68 -44.07 21.34 42.74
N LYS A 69 -44.15 21.58 44.06
CA LYS A 69 -44.91 22.67 44.62
C LYS A 69 -44.17 24.00 44.65
N ASP A 70 -42.86 23.95 44.94
CA ASP A 70 -41.97 25.12 44.95
C ASP A 70 -40.82 24.92 43.95
N PRO A 71 -40.84 25.60 42.80
CA PRO A 71 -39.81 25.42 41.76
C PRO A 71 -38.44 26.01 42.13
N LEU A 72 -38.39 26.90 43.13
CA LEU A 72 -37.16 27.52 43.60
C LEU A 72 -36.49 26.73 44.74
N ARG A 73 -37.25 25.84 45.41
CA ARG A 73 -36.77 25.04 46.54
C ARG A 73 -37.10 23.55 46.34
N LEU A 74 -36.29 22.90 45.55
CA LEU A 74 -36.42 21.47 45.37
C LEU A 74 -35.90 20.73 46.62
N ARG A 75 -36.57 19.62 46.98
CA ARG A 75 -36.13 18.79 48.11
C ARG A 75 -34.87 18.00 47.73
N VAL A 76 -33.76 18.28 48.40
CA VAL A 76 -32.51 17.55 48.22
C VAL A 76 -32.72 16.03 48.40
N GLY A 77 -32.19 15.23 47.50
CA GLY A 77 -32.35 13.78 47.43
C GLY A 77 -33.65 13.31 46.74
N SER A 78 -34.60 14.19 46.41
CA SER A 78 -35.73 13.80 45.56
C SER A 78 -35.31 13.61 44.12
N VAL A 79 -36.11 12.87 43.34
CA VAL A 79 -35.83 12.60 41.92
C VAL A 79 -36.83 13.39 41.06
N ILE A 80 -36.30 14.19 40.14
CA ILE A 80 -37.06 14.82 39.07
C ILE A 80 -36.96 13.97 37.83
N VAL A 81 -38.09 13.48 37.31
CA VAL A 81 -38.19 12.72 36.04
C VAL A 81 -38.37 13.71 34.90
N ILE A 82 -37.51 13.64 33.94
CA ILE A 82 -37.52 14.49 32.75
C ILE A 82 -37.80 13.58 31.53
N PRO A 83 -38.96 13.77 30.88
CA PRO A 83 -39.30 12.95 29.72
C PRO A 83 -38.28 13.04 28.60
N ALA A 84 -37.92 11.90 28.02
CA ALA A 84 -36.90 11.82 26.97
C ALA A 84 -37.18 12.75 25.77
N HIS A 85 -38.44 12.86 25.35
CA HIS A 85 -38.85 13.73 24.24
C HIS A 85 -38.66 15.24 24.51
N MET A 86 -38.54 15.66 25.77
CA MET A 86 -38.26 17.03 26.17
C MET A 86 -36.76 17.34 26.22
N VAL A 87 -35.91 16.33 26.21
CA VAL A 87 -34.45 16.50 26.31
C VAL A 87 -33.88 16.88 24.93
N GLY A 88 -32.93 17.82 24.93
CA GLY A 88 -32.14 18.16 23.74
C GLY A 88 -30.96 17.20 23.60
N TYR A 89 -31.06 16.28 22.73
CA TYR A 89 -29.98 15.36 22.41
C TYR A 89 -29.15 15.88 21.24
N GLN A 90 -27.87 15.48 21.19
CA GLN A 90 -27.03 15.61 20.01
C GLN A 90 -26.70 14.22 19.46
N GLU A 91 -26.53 14.18 18.17
CA GLU A 91 -26.14 12.97 17.46
C GLU A 91 -24.63 12.98 17.21
N VAL A 92 -24.03 11.81 17.22
CA VAL A 92 -22.63 11.58 16.87
C VAL A 92 -22.58 10.59 15.72
N THR A 93 -21.90 10.94 14.64
CA THR A 93 -21.82 10.09 13.45
C THR A 93 -20.49 9.35 13.42
N ILE A 94 -20.52 8.06 13.16
CA ILE A 94 -19.32 7.29 12.78
C ILE A 94 -18.93 7.68 11.36
N THR A 95 -17.79 8.37 11.20
CA THR A 95 -17.32 8.82 9.89
C THR A 95 -16.42 7.82 9.20
N HIS A 96 -15.74 6.96 9.98
CA HIS A 96 -14.85 5.94 9.44
C HIS A 96 -14.76 4.74 10.39
N VAL A 97 -14.69 3.55 9.79
CA VAL A 97 -14.40 2.28 10.47
C VAL A 97 -13.33 1.55 9.68
N LYS A 98 -12.23 1.22 10.34
CA LYS A 98 -11.25 0.24 9.87
C LYS A 98 -11.40 -1.02 10.71
N GLY A 99 -11.51 -2.18 10.06
CA GLY A 99 -11.71 -3.44 10.77
C GLY A 99 -13.16 -3.60 11.24
N VAL A 100 -13.36 -3.95 12.51
CA VAL A 100 -14.67 -4.26 13.11
C VAL A 100 -15.00 -3.23 14.18
N ALA A 101 -16.21 -2.67 14.13
CA ALA A 101 -16.81 -1.89 15.20
C ALA A 101 -18.13 -2.51 15.61
N ARG A 102 -18.42 -2.50 16.90
CA ARG A 102 -19.68 -3.00 17.46
C ARG A 102 -20.32 -1.93 18.34
N VAL A 103 -21.62 -1.76 18.19
CA VAL A 103 -22.43 -0.84 18.99
C VAL A 103 -23.49 -1.63 19.76
N ARG A 104 -23.70 -1.23 20.97
CA ARG A 104 -24.80 -1.69 21.82
C ARG A 104 -25.58 -0.48 22.31
N SER A 105 -26.86 -0.43 21.95
CA SER A 105 -27.76 0.65 22.41
C SER A 105 -28.65 0.19 23.56
N PRO A 106 -28.99 1.06 24.51
CA PRO A 106 -29.90 0.74 25.59
C PRO A 106 -31.27 0.22 25.10
N GLN A 107 -31.67 0.62 23.88
CA GLN A 107 -32.95 0.23 23.26
C GLN A 107 -32.89 -1.13 22.57
N SER A 108 -31.70 -1.57 22.13
CA SER A 108 -31.52 -2.83 21.37
C SER A 108 -31.31 -4.05 22.28
N GLY A 109 -31.42 -3.89 23.59
CA GLY A 109 -31.15 -4.96 24.56
C GLY A 109 -29.64 -5.14 24.81
N SER A 110 -29.22 -6.37 25.13
CA SER A 110 -27.82 -6.69 25.50
C SER A 110 -26.92 -6.99 24.31
N ASP A 111 -27.44 -7.06 23.09
CA ASP A 111 -26.72 -7.59 21.95
C ASP A 111 -25.87 -6.52 21.24
N TRP A 112 -24.63 -6.90 20.93
CA TRP A 112 -23.73 -6.10 20.13
C TRP A 112 -24.06 -6.21 18.65
N GLN A 113 -24.32 -5.07 18.00
CA GLN A 113 -24.57 -4.97 16.56
C GLN A 113 -23.33 -4.44 15.85
N SER A 114 -23.14 -4.84 14.59
CA SER A 114 -22.07 -4.29 13.74
C SER A 114 -22.36 -2.83 13.41
N ALA A 115 -21.35 -1.98 13.52
CA ALA A 115 -21.44 -0.56 13.16
C ALA A 115 -20.53 -0.25 11.96
N ALA A 116 -21.00 0.65 11.11
CA ALA A 116 -20.29 1.07 9.89
C ALA A 116 -20.20 2.60 9.81
N SER A 117 -19.47 3.10 8.85
CA SER A 117 -19.49 4.54 8.51
C SER A 117 -20.91 4.97 8.16
N GLY A 118 -21.32 6.12 8.67
CA GLY A 118 -22.69 6.63 8.58
C GLY A 118 -23.62 6.20 9.72
N THR A 119 -23.21 5.27 10.61
CA THR A 119 -24.01 4.92 11.80
C THR A 119 -24.11 6.14 12.71
N ILE A 120 -25.34 6.47 13.10
CA ILE A 120 -25.63 7.55 14.06
C ILE A 120 -25.68 6.94 15.47
N LEU A 121 -24.95 7.53 16.39
CA LEU A 121 -24.89 7.17 17.79
C LEU A 121 -25.60 8.21 18.63
N THR A 122 -26.24 7.75 19.70
CA THR A 122 -27.03 8.57 20.63
C THR A 122 -26.54 8.40 22.08
N GLU A 123 -27.10 9.20 22.99
CA GLU A 123 -26.80 9.07 24.41
C GLU A 123 -27.12 7.66 24.91
N GLY A 124 -26.17 7.09 25.65
CA GLY A 124 -26.29 5.76 26.22
C GLY A 124 -25.64 4.65 25.38
N ASP A 125 -25.38 4.89 24.09
CA ASP A 125 -24.75 3.90 23.24
C ASP A 125 -23.34 3.55 23.71
N GLU A 126 -23.01 2.27 23.60
CA GLU A 126 -21.68 1.74 23.90
C GLU A 126 -21.02 1.25 22.61
N LEU A 127 -19.75 1.60 22.43
CA LEU A 127 -18.93 1.25 21.28
C LEU A 127 -17.77 0.35 21.74
N GLN A 128 -17.61 -0.78 21.05
CA GLN A 128 -16.47 -1.69 21.20
C GLN A 128 -15.63 -1.69 19.91
N VAL A 129 -14.33 -1.44 20.06
CA VAL A 129 -13.34 -1.41 18.97
C VAL A 129 -12.29 -2.48 19.27
N PRO A 130 -12.36 -3.67 18.65
CA PRO A 130 -11.41 -4.77 18.87
C PRO A 130 -10.00 -4.46 18.35
N ALA A 131 -9.06 -5.40 18.56
CA ALA A 131 -7.72 -5.34 18.03
C ALA A 131 -7.71 -5.17 16.49
N GLY A 132 -6.77 -4.41 15.96
CA GLY A 132 -6.63 -4.11 14.53
C GLY A 132 -7.73 -3.21 13.96
N SER A 133 -8.61 -2.67 14.80
CA SER A 133 -9.76 -1.85 14.41
C SER A 133 -9.64 -0.42 14.91
N TYR A 134 -10.20 0.55 14.15
CA TYR A 134 -10.21 1.98 14.46
C TYR A 134 -11.53 2.58 14.06
N VAL A 135 -12.02 3.52 14.86
CA VAL A 135 -13.29 4.21 14.61
C VAL A 135 -13.09 5.71 14.76
N SER A 136 -13.62 6.49 13.82
CA SER A 136 -13.66 7.95 13.93
C SER A 136 -15.09 8.44 14.08
N LEU A 137 -15.29 9.30 15.07
CA LEU A 137 -16.56 9.93 15.39
C LEU A 137 -16.52 11.41 15.02
N ARG A 138 -17.66 11.94 14.56
CA ARG A 138 -17.89 13.38 14.34
C ARG A 138 -19.07 13.83 15.15
N PHE A 139 -18.88 14.88 15.94
CA PHE A 139 -19.89 15.53 16.74
C PHE A 139 -20.53 16.68 15.95
N ALA A 140 -21.74 17.06 16.34
CA ALA A 140 -22.49 18.14 15.69
C ALA A 140 -21.79 19.52 15.75
N ASP A 141 -20.91 19.74 16.74
CA ASP A 141 -20.10 20.95 16.88
C ASP A 141 -18.82 20.97 16.02
N GLY A 142 -18.60 19.95 15.21
CA GLY A 142 -17.41 19.77 14.40
C GLY A 142 -16.25 19.10 15.13
N SER A 143 -16.37 18.81 16.43
CA SER A 143 -15.37 18.03 17.17
C SER A 143 -15.26 16.62 16.59
N SER A 144 -14.07 16.05 16.63
CA SER A 144 -13.82 14.67 16.20
C SER A 144 -13.08 13.88 17.27
N VAL A 145 -13.40 12.60 17.36
CA VAL A 145 -12.76 11.64 18.25
C VAL A 145 -12.37 10.42 17.45
N ARG A 146 -11.10 10.06 17.50
CA ARG A 146 -10.58 8.81 16.95
C ARG A 146 -10.37 7.81 18.08
N ILE A 147 -11.03 6.67 18.00
CA ILE A 147 -10.97 5.60 18.99
C ILE A 147 -9.99 4.54 18.47
N ASN A 148 -9.03 4.20 19.30
CA ASN A 148 -8.00 3.23 18.99
C ASN A 148 -8.52 1.78 19.20
N GLU A 149 -7.75 0.83 18.72
CA GLU A 149 -8.01 -0.59 18.98
C GLU A 149 -8.07 -0.93 20.48
N ASN A 150 -8.66 -2.07 20.82
CA ASN A 150 -8.85 -2.57 22.18
C ASN A 150 -9.56 -1.58 23.10
N SER A 151 -10.47 -0.77 22.53
CA SER A 151 -11.18 0.27 23.26
C SER A 151 -12.64 -0.06 23.50
N GLN A 152 -13.13 0.36 24.66
CA GLN A 152 -14.54 0.34 25.00
C GLN A 152 -14.97 1.72 25.49
N LEU A 153 -15.91 2.33 24.78
CA LEU A 153 -16.38 3.69 24.99
C LEU A 153 -17.90 3.69 25.13
N LYS A 154 -18.39 4.45 26.11
CA LYS A 154 -19.82 4.74 26.25
C LYS A 154 -20.07 6.23 26.04
N LEU A 155 -21.09 6.57 25.27
CA LEU A 155 -21.57 7.92 25.04
C LEU A 155 -22.55 8.27 26.18
N SER A 156 -22.03 8.69 27.34
CA SER A 156 -22.82 8.77 28.57
C SER A 156 -23.75 9.94 28.61
N GLU A 157 -23.32 11.11 28.07
CA GLU A 157 -24.15 12.29 27.95
C GLU A 157 -23.88 12.98 26.62
N LEU A 158 -24.92 13.13 25.81
CA LEU A 158 -24.88 13.82 24.52
C LEU A 158 -26.05 14.81 24.46
N ARG A 159 -25.87 15.99 25.05
CA ARG A 159 -26.96 16.96 25.25
C ARG A 159 -26.67 18.28 24.56
N LYS A 160 -27.71 18.88 24.00
CA LYS A 160 -27.67 20.18 23.36
C LYS A 160 -28.90 20.99 23.74
N ASN A 161 -28.68 22.21 24.24
CA ASN A 161 -29.75 23.17 24.45
C ASN A 161 -29.94 23.97 23.15
N SER A 162 -31.09 23.84 22.53
CA SER A 162 -31.38 24.48 21.22
C SER A 162 -31.43 25.99 21.28
N ARG A 163 -31.73 26.56 22.47
CA ARG A 163 -31.89 27.99 22.65
C ARG A 163 -30.58 28.71 23.02
N THR A 164 -29.79 28.09 23.89
CA THR A 164 -28.51 28.67 24.34
C THR A 164 -27.30 28.15 23.59
N ASP A 165 -27.49 27.12 22.73
CA ASP A 165 -26.44 26.38 22.04
C ASP A 165 -25.38 25.78 23.01
N GLU A 166 -25.77 25.64 24.28
CA GLU A 166 -24.95 24.93 25.27
C GLU A 166 -24.90 23.46 24.92
N GLN A 167 -23.70 22.88 24.96
CA GLN A 167 -23.48 21.48 24.61
C GLN A 167 -22.73 20.77 25.73
N GLN A 168 -23.13 19.53 25.96
CA GLN A 168 -22.49 18.65 26.94
C GLN A 168 -22.26 17.30 26.29
N SER A 169 -20.99 16.93 26.17
CA SER A 169 -20.54 15.64 25.67
C SER A 169 -19.70 14.97 26.74
N VAL A 170 -20.15 13.84 27.25
CA VAL A 170 -19.43 13.04 28.25
C VAL A 170 -19.26 11.64 27.70
N LEU A 171 -18.01 11.23 27.54
CA LEU A 171 -17.59 9.95 27.01
C LEU A 171 -16.94 9.16 28.15
N ASP A 172 -17.38 7.95 28.41
CA ASP A 172 -16.78 7.05 29.40
C ASP A 172 -15.91 6.04 28.69
N LEU A 173 -14.59 6.21 28.80
CA LEU A 173 -13.58 5.30 28.27
C LEU A 173 -13.17 4.32 29.37
N SER A 174 -13.68 3.10 29.29
CA SER A 174 -13.38 2.07 30.30
C SER A 174 -12.06 1.35 30.03
N GLN A 175 -11.65 1.25 28.76
CA GLN A 175 -10.43 0.57 28.31
C GLN A 175 -9.96 1.16 26.98
N GLY A 176 -8.65 1.03 26.70
CA GLY A 176 -8.04 1.44 25.44
C GLY A 176 -7.76 2.93 25.38
N GLY A 177 -7.88 3.56 24.21
CA GLY A 177 -7.47 4.94 24.03
C GLY A 177 -8.23 5.68 22.94
N LEU A 178 -8.19 7.00 23.03
CA LEU A 178 -8.75 7.89 22.03
C LEU A 178 -7.89 9.14 21.84
N GLU A 179 -8.01 9.74 20.67
CA GLU A 179 -7.47 11.08 20.37
C GLU A 179 -8.63 11.99 19.98
N SER A 180 -8.66 13.19 20.54
CA SER A 180 -9.75 14.13 20.37
C SER A 180 -9.27 15.47 19.82
N HIS A 181 -9.98 15.97 18.81
CA HIS A 181 -9.89 17.33 18.31
C HIS A 181 -11.19 18.04 18.68
N VAL A 182 -11.19 18.74 19.78
CA VAL A 182 -12.37 19.47 20.25
C VAL A 182 -12.34 20.88 19.68
N THR A 183 -13.42 21.28 19.00
CA THR A 183 -13.57 22.59 18.39
C THR A 183 -13.53 23.69 19.44
N PRO A 184 -12.66 24.72 19.31
CA PRO A 184 -12.61 25.83 20.25
C PRO A 184 -13.94 26.60 20.32
N VAL A 185 -14.31 27.03 21.52
CA VAL A 185 -15.46 27.90 21.74
C VAL A 185 -15.06 29.36 21.53
N VAL A 186 -15.47 29.95 20.41
CA VAL A 186 -15.17 31.35 20.07
C VAL A 186 -15.95 32.32 20.94
N ASP A 187 -17.23 32.03 21.26
CA ASP A 187 -18.07 32.84 22.11
C ASP A 187 -18.01 32.33 23.56
N GLN A 188 -17.37 33.08 24.44
CA GLN A 188 -17.24 32.75 25.88
C GLN A 188 -18.59 32.68 26.65
N ARG A 189 -19.67 33.18 26.07
CA ARG A 189 -21.01 33.08 26.63
C ARG A 189 -21.61 31.69 26.46
N ARG A 190 -21.12 30.93 25.48
CA ARG A 190 -21.56 29.56 25.22
C ARG A 190 -20.82 28.59 26.13
N LYS A 191 -21.56 27.87 26.95
CA LYS A 191 -21.01 26.84 27.82
C LYS A 191 -20.96 25.53 27.04
N ARG A 192 -19.74 25.08 26.67
CA ARG A 192 -19.51 23.75 26.15
C ARG A 192 -18.74 22.95 27.18
N LYS A 193 -19.22 21.76 27.45
CA LYS A 193 -18.58 20.81 28.34
C LYS A 193 -18.25 19.58 27.53
N PHE A 194 -16.95 19.28 27.37
CA PHE A 194 -16.50 18.08 26.78
C PHE A 194 -15.63 17.33 27.79
N GLU A 195 -16.03 16.13 28.16
CA GLU A 195 -15.36 15.33 29.18
C GLU A 195 -15.10 13.91 28.69
N ILE A 196 -13.90 13.41 29.00
CA ILE A 196 -13.57 11.99 28.91
C ILE A 196 -13.41 11.47 30.33
N LYS A 197 -14.28 10.55 30.72
CA LYS A 197 -14.20 9.84 31.98
C LYS A 197 -13.51 8.51 31.79
N THR A 198 -12.61 8.19 32.68
CA THR A 198 -11.96 6.90 32.81
C THR A 198 -12.26 6.30 34.19
N PRO A 199 -11.93 5.06 34.47
CA PRO A 199 -12.13 4.49 35.81
C PRO A 199 -11.52 5.35 36.94
N MET A 200 -10.36 6.00 36.70
CA MET A 200 -9.61 6.73 37.74
C MET A 200 -9.54 8.24 37.53
N ALA A 201 -9.99 8.77 36.39
CA ALA A 201 -9.87 10.21 36.12
C ALA A 201 -11.02 10.74 35.26
N THR A 202 -11.26 12.05 35.37
CA THR A 202 -12.04 12.82 34.39
C THR A 202 -11.14 13.87 33.75
N THR A 203 -11.12 13.91 32.44
CA THR A 203 -10.42 14.90 31.63
C THR A 203 -11.43 15.86 31.03
N SER A 204 -11.41 17.12 31.46
CA SER A 204 -12.34 18.17 31.01
C SER A 204 -11.62 19.19 30.15
N VAL A 205 -12.23 19.57 29.02
CA VAL A 205 -11.56 20.38 27.99
C VAL A 205 -12.43 21.50 27.42
N ARG A 206 -11.75 22.51 26.84
CA ARG A 206 -12.37 23.58 26.05
C ARG A 206 -11.52 23.90 24.82
N GLY A 207 -11.82 23.27 23.68
CA GLY A 207 -11.11 23.56 22.41
C GLY A 207 -9.65 23.12 22.43
N THR A 208 -9.40 21.83 22.50
CA THR A 208 -8.08 21.23 22.67
C THR A 208 -7.86 20.08 21.72
N VAL A 209 -6.58 19.79 21.44
CA VAL A 209 -6.13 18.54 20.79
C VAL A 209 -5.39 17.74 21.85
N PHE A 210 -5.88 16.57 22.16
CA PHE A 210 -5.35 15.75 23.24
C PHE A 210 -5.67 14.28 23.04
N SER A 211 -4.97 13.43 23.78
CA SER A 211 -5.22 12.00 23.84
C SER A 211 -5.46 11.53 25.27
N VAL A 212 -6.30 10.51 25.41
CA VAL A 212 -6.53 9.80 26.67
C VAL A 212 -6.37 8.32 26.42
N ASN A 213 -5.57 7.66 27.25
CA ASN A 213 -5.35 6.21 27.23
C ASN A 213 -5.58 5.62 28.61
N VAL A 214 -6.23 4.47 28.65
CA VAL A 214 -6.33 3.61 29.84
C VAL A 214 -5.46 2.39 29.59
N THR A 215 -4.39 2.25 30.36
CA THR A 215 -3.46 1.12 30.26
C THR A 215 -4.05 -0.14 30.91
N ASP A 216 -3.51 -1.31 30.56
CA ASP A 216 -3.90 -2.59 31.18
C ASP A 216 -3.65 -2.61 32.71
N SER A 217 -2.71 -1.79 33.21
CA SER A 217 -2.46 -1.59 34.64
C SER A 217 -3.45 -0.66 35.33
N GLY A 218 -4.46 -0.16 34.60
CA GLY A 218 -5.49 0.75 35.11
C GLY A 218 -5.06 2.21 35.29
N LYS A 219 -3.90 2.62 34.75
CA LYS A 219 -3.50 4.04 34.70
C LYS A 219 -4.29 4.76 33.63
N ALA A 220 -4.67 6.01 33.89
CA ALA A 220 -5.18 6.91 32.85
C ALA A 220 -4.09 7.91 32.46
N ILE A 221 -3.78 7.99 31.16
CA ILE A 221 -2.74 8.84 30.60
C ILE A 221 -3.41 9.91 29.75
N THR A 222 -3.09 11.17 29.99
CA THR A 222 -3.55 12.29 29.18
C THR A 222 -2.35 13.04 28.63
N ALA A 223 -2.27 13.24 27.31
CA ALA A 223 -1.27 14.08 26.67
C ALA A 223 -1.97 15.18 25.86
N VAL A 224 -1.43 16.40 25.90
CA VAL A 224 -2.07 17.60 25.32
C VAL A 224 -1.16 18.18 24.23
N ASP A 225 -1.62 18.14 22.98
CA ASP A 225 -0.91 18.73 21.84
C ASP A 225 -1.22 20.23 21.72
N LYS A 226 -2.50 20.64 21.94
CA LYS A 226 -2.95 22.05 21.84
C LYS A 226 -3.97 22.36 22.92
N GLY A 227 -3.88 23.58 23.48
CA GLY A 227 -4.81 24.08 24.50
C GLY A 227 -4.44 23.70 25.93
N VAL A 228 -5.41 23.63 26.81
CA VAL A 228 -5.24 23.27 28.22
C VAL A 228 -6.34 22.30 28.62
N VAL A 229 -5.99 21.28 29.36
CA VAL A 229 -6.89 20.23 29.83
C VAL A 229 -6.87 20.21 31.38
N GLN A 230 -8.01 20.07 32.01
CA GLN A 230 -8.11 19.82 33.43
C GLN A 230 -8.30 18.32 33.68
N VAL A 231 -7.43 17.71 34.45
CA VAL A 231 -7.50 16.30 34.85
C VAL A 231 -7.82 16.22 36.35
N GLN A 232 -8.92 15.54 36.66
CA GLN A 232 -9.37 15.26 38.03
C GLN A 232 -9.25 13.77 38.32
N GLY A 233 -8.41 13.39 39.29
CA GLY A 233 -8.31 12.01 39.74
C GLY A 233 -9.40 11.63 40.72
N TYR A 234 -9.71 10.32 40.80
CA TYR A 234 -10.69 9.76 41.74
C TYR A 234 -10.11 8.54 42.47
N THR A 235 -10.42 8.45 43.75
CA THR A 235 -10.14 7.23 44.55
C THR A 235 -11.01 6.06 44.06
N ALA A 236 -10.69 4.83 44.50
CA ALA A 236 -11.51 3.65 44.22
C ALA A 236 -12.97 3.79 44.70
N LYS A 237 -13.23 4.65 45.69
CA LYS A 237 -14.58 4.98 46.15
C LYS A 237 -15.25 6.12 45.36
N ARG A 238 -14.69 6.48 44.18
CA ARG A 238 -15.19 7.58 43.33
C ARG A 238 -15.23 8.97 44.03
N GLN A 239 -14.43 9.18 45.07
CA GLN A 239 -14.27 10.49 45.68
C GLN A 239 -13.21 11.29 44.92
N PRO A 240 -13.43 12.61 44.68
CA PRO A 240 -12.41 13.46 44.08
C PRO A 240 -11.12 13.44 44.91
N ALA A 241 -10.01 13.22 44.23
CA ALA A 241 -8.67 13.24 44.79
C ALA A 241 -7.94 14.51 44.35
N GLN A 242 -6.79 14.38 43.71
CA GLN A 242 -6.02 15.50 43.19
C GLN A 242 -6.51 15.94 41.81
N GLN A 243 -6.27 17.22 41.49
CA GLN A 243 -6.48 17.75 40.15
C GLN A 243 -5.20 18.40 39.62
N ALA A 244 -5.04 18.41 38.30
CA ALA A 244 -3.96 19.09 37.61
C ALA A 244 -4.48 19.82 36.36
N LEU A 245 -3.87 20.96 36.04
CA LEU A 245 -3.97 21.58 34.73
C LEU A 245 -2.83 21.09 33.88
N VAL A 246 -3.14 20.59 32.71
CA VAL A 246 -2.19 20.02 31.76
C VAL A 246 -2.16 20.94 30.54
N PRO A 247 -1.14 21.78 30.38
CA PRO A 247 -1.01 22.67 29.24
C PRO A 247 -0.50 21.95 27.99
N ALA A 248 -0.64 22.60 26.84
CA ALA A 248 -0.08 22.12 25.57
C ALA A 248 1.40 21.77 25.69
N GLY A 249 1.81 20.68 25.04
CA GLY A 249 3.17 20.16 25.08
C GLY A 249 3.52 19.40 26.36
N THR A 250 2.52 19.10 27.22
CA THR A 250 2.73 18.30 28.44
C THR A 250 1.75 17.13 28.52
N GLY A 251 2.09 16.13 29.31
CA GLY A 251 1.25 14.99 29.61
C GLY A 251 1.27 14.62 31.08
N VAL A 252 0.28 13.89 31.53
CA VAL A 252 0.14 13.43 32.91
C VAL A 252 -0.39 12.00 32.98
N ALA A 253 0.11 11.24 33.93
CA ALA A 253 -0.41 9.93 34.28
C ALA A 253 -1.17 10.00 35.60
N VAL A 254 -2.38 9.41 35.62
CA VAL A 254 -3.16 9.20 36.84
C VAL A 254 -3.05 7.72 37.20
N GLN A 255 -2.54 7.42 38.38
CA GLN A 255 -2.35 6.06 38.85
C GLN A 255 -3.70 5.36 39.13
N ALA A 256 -3.70 4.02 39.16
CA ALA A 256 -4.89 3.25 39.54
C ALA A 256 -5.45 3.60 40.95
N SER A 257 -4.65 4.24 41.79
CA SER A 257 -5.08 4.80 43.10
C SER A 257 -5.87 6.11 43.00
N GLY A 258 -5.90 6.73 41.80
CA GLY A 258 -6.46 8.09 41.60
C GLY A 258 -5.47 9.23 41.87
N GLN A 259 -4.22 8.91 42.19
CA GLN A 259 -3.18 9.94 42.37
C GLN A 259 -2.80 10.51 40.99
N VAL A 260 -2.92 11.84 40.88
CA VAL A 260 -2.51 12.57 39.66
C VAL A 260 -1.04 12.91 39.76
N GLY A 261 -0.27 12.51 38.76
CA GLY A 261 1.15 12.87 38.65
C GLY A 261 1.36 14.35 38.33
N THR A 262 2.60 14.79 38.40
CA THR A 262 2.97 16.11 37.91
C THR A 262 3.00 16.10 36.38
N PRO A 263 2.42 17.10 35.69
CA PRO A 263 2.57 17.20 34.24
C PRO A 263 4.04 17.27 33.81
N VAL A 264 4.43 16.45 32.84
CA VAL A 264 5.78 16.37 32.28
C VAL A 264 5.77 16.84 30.83
N ALA A 265 6.88 17.39 30.35
CA ALA A 265 7.01 17.78 28.95
C ALA A 265 6.92 16.54 28.04
N LEU A 266 6.19 16.67 26.93
CA LEU A 266 6.15 15.61 25.90
C LEU A 266 7.51 15.47 25.24
N LEU A 267 7.89 14.23 24.94
CA LEU A 267 9.07 13.97 24.10
C LEU A 267 8.94 14.70 22.77
N GLU A 268 10.07 15.10 22.21
CA GLU A 268 10.09 15.76 20.89
C GLU A 268 9.58 14.86 19.78
N ALA A 269 9.09 15.49 18.71
CA ALA A 269 8.64 14.78 17.53
C ALA A 269 9.80 14.03 16.86
N PRO A 270 9.63 12.74 16.53
CA PRO A 270 10.68 11.99 15.84
C PRO A 270 10.87 12.51 14.41
N SER A 271 12.11 12.48 13.88
CA SER A 271 12.34 12.77 12.46
C SER A 271 11.78 11.69 11.54
N LEU A 272 11.20 12.10 10.43
CA LEU A 272 10.70 11.23 9.35
C LEU A 272 11.49 11.40 8.05
N GLU A 273 12.55 12.19 8.03
CA GLU A 273 13.32 12.56 6.83
C GLU A 273 14.00 11.39 6.13
N ARG A 274 14.19 10.27 6.82
CA ARG A 274 14.76 9.05 6.22
C ARG A 274 13.80 8.31 5.31
N ASN A 275 12.53 8.66 5.34
CA ASN A 275 11.53 8.05 4.47
C ASN A 275 11.55 8.70 3.09
N PRO A 276 11.49 7.92 2.00
CA PRO A 276 11.38 8.48 0.66
C PRO A 276 10.03 9.19 0.49
N ALA A 277 9.98 10.18 -0.41
CA ALA A 277 8.71 10.85 -0.76
C ALA A 277 7.74 9.90 -1.50
N VAL A 278 8.29 8.91 -2.21
CA VAL A 278 7.54 7.89 -2.95
C VAL A 278 8.06 6.51 -2.56
N PHE A 279 7.15 5.63 -2.19
CA PHE A 279 7.41 4.23 -1.88
C PHE A 279 7.00 3.37 -3.09
N GLU A 280 7.91 2.56 -3.57
CA GLU A 280 7.77 1.78 -4.82
C GLU A 280 7.77 0.27 -4.59
N ASP A 281 7.91 -0.20 -3.35
CA ASP A 281 7.89 -1.63 -3.03
C ASP A 281 6.46 -2.17 -3.02
N ALA A 282 6.17 -3.13 -3.90
CA ALA A 282 4.86 -3.73 -4.04
C ALA A 282 4.49 -4.73 -2.93
N ASN A 283 5.46 -5.16 -2.12
CA ASN A 283 5.26 -6.15 -1.08
C ASN A 283 5.18 -5.54 0.30
N PHE A 284 5.97 -4.50 0.55
CA PHE A 284 6.12 -3.92 1.88
C PHE A 284 6.18 -2.40 1.86
N LEU A 285 5.56 -1.80 2.88
CA LEU A 285 5.78 -0.41 3.25
C LEU A 285 6.72 -0.38 4.46
N THR A 286 7.98 0.00 4.26
CA THR A 286 8.97 0.10 5.33
C THR A 286 9.18 1.55 5.71
N LEU A 287 8.88 1.89 6.97
CA LEU A 287 8.98 3.25 7.51
C LEU A 287 10.10 3.32 8.55
N GLN A 288 10.85 4.42 8.52
CA GLN A 288 11.91 4.72 9.46
C GLN A 288 11.52 5.94 10.31
N VAL A 289 11.67 5.81 11.60
CA VAL A 289 11.41 6.86 12.59
C VAL A 289 12.72 7.22 13.26
N GLY A 290 13.04 8.50 13.35
CA GLY A 290 14.24 8.96 14.04
C GLY A 290 14.19 8.62 15.53
N GLU A 291 15.32 8.24 16.11
CA GLU A 291 15.43 7.99 17.55
C GLU A 291 15.24 9.27 18.35
N VAL A 292 14.49 9.17 19.45
CA VAL A 292 14.22 10.28 20.37
C VAL A 292 14.75 9.92 21.76
N PRO A 293 15.60 10.76 22.37
CA PRO A 293 16.09 10.52 23.73
C PRO A 293 14.92 10.35 24.73
N GLY A 294 14.98 9.32 25.55
CA GLY A 294 13.93 9.02 26.53
C GLY A 294 12.74 8.21 25.98
N ALA A 295 12.71 7.92 24.70
CA ALA A 295 11.71 7.06 24.11
C ALA A 295 11.91 5.60 24.54
N ARG A 296 10.84 4.96 25.01
CA ARG A 296 10.77 3.52 25.27
C ARG A 296 10.26 2.77 24.06
N GLN A 297 9.35 3.38 23.31
CA GLN A 297 8.76 2.81 22.10
C GLN A 297 8.28 3.93 21.17
N TYR A 298 7.93 3.55 19.96
CA TYR A 298 7.40 4.44 18.93
C TYR A 298 6.04 3.94 18.48
N ALA A 299 5.15 4.86 18.16
CA ALA A 299 3.86 4.58 17.53
C ALA A 299 3.82 5.24 16.15
N VAL A 300 3.45 4.47 15.14
CA VAL A 300 3.26 4.92 13.77
C VAL A 300 1.82 4.71 13.35
N LEU A 301 1.26 5.67 12.63
CA LEU A 301 -0.09 5.66 12.12
C LEU A 301 -0.07 6.13 10.66
N LEU A 302 -0.81 5.43 9.79
CA LEU A 302 -1.03 5.80 8.40
C LEU A 302 -2.52 6.06 8.17
N ALA A 303 -2.85 7.18 7.56
CA ALA A 303 -4.22 7.59 7.28
C ALA A 303 -4.39 8.04 5.83
N LEU A 304 -5.66 8.07 5.38
CA LEU A 304 -6.06 8.54 4.05
C LEU A 304 -6.33 10.04 3.98
N ASP A 305 -6.24 10.74 5.10
CA ASP A 305 -6.54 12.17 5.22
C ASP A 305 -5.60 12.89 6.18
N ALA A 306 -5.42 14.20 5.95
CA ALA A 306 -4.51 15.05 6.72
C ALA A 306 -4.90 15.18 8.21
N ASP A 307 -6.20 15.07 8.53
CA ASP A 307 -6.72 15.09 9.90
C ASP A 307 -6.49 13.77 10.64
N LEU A 308 -5.88 12.78 9.96
CA LEU A 308 -5.63 11.44 10.48
C LEU A 308 -6.90 10.74 10.99
N SER A 309 -8.06 11.08 10.42
CA SER A 309 -9.35 10.52 10.84
C SER A 309 -9.64 9.18 10.18
N ARG A 310 -9.12 8.94 8.97
CA ARG A 310 -9.31 7.71 8.20
C ARG A 310 -8.10 6.80 8.30
N VAL A 311 -7.90 6.24 9.50
CA VAL A 311 -6.76 5.36 9.79
C VAL A 311 -6.87 4.05 9.02
N ILE A 312 -5.76 3.65 8.38
CA ILE A 312 -5.66 2.35 7.69
C ILE A 312 -4.68 1.40 8.37
N LEU A 313 -3.62 1.94 8.98
CA LEU A 313 -2.60 1.17 9.71
C LEU A 313 -2.19 1.90 10.98
N ARG A 314 -1.95 1.16 12.05
CA ARG A 314 -1.26 1.63 13.24
C ARG A 314 -0.44 0.51 13.84
N GLN A 315 0.75 0.84 14.33
CA GLN A 315 1.62 -0.10 15.03
C GLN A 315 2.43 0.65 16.07
N SER A 316 2.76 -0.04 17.17
CA SER A 316 3.59 0.50 18.25
C SER A 316 4.53 -0.58 18.76
N HIS A 317 5.83 -0.28 18.83
CA HIS A 317 6.86 -1.17 19.39
C HIS A 317 8.15 -0.41 19.71
N ALA A 318 9.12 -1.08 20.33
CA ALA A 318 10.37 -0.44 20.77
C ALA A 318 11.32 -0.09 19.62
N SER A 319 11.28 -0.81 18.49
CA SER A 319 12.13 -0.49 17.34
C SER A 319 11.64 0.76 16.60
N PRO A 320 12.54 1.65 16.13
CA PRO A 320 12.18 2.79 15.30
C PRO A 320 11.92 2.43 13.83
N SER A 321 12.02 1.16 13.44
CA SER A 321 11.76 0.68 12.09
C SER A 321 10.45 -0.13 12.04
N PHE A 322 9.56 0.24 11.13
CA PHE A 322 8.25 -0.37 10.97
C PHE A 322 8.13 -0.99 9.58
N ARG A 323 7.58 -2.18 9.50
CA ARG A 323 7.33 -2.87 8.25
C ARG A 323 5.88 -3.36 8.21
N PHE A 324 5.13 -2.84 7.26
CA PHE A 324 3.75 -3.21 7.00
C PHE A 324 3.67 -4.00 5.69
N GLU A 325 2.59 -4.74 5.52
CA GLU A 325 2.20 -5.22 4.20
C GLU A 325 1.95 -4.03 3.27
N ALA A 326 2.12 -4.25 1.97
CA ALA A 326 1.92 -3.20 0.98
C ALA A 326 0.50 -2.63 1.05
N VAL A 327 0.42 -1.31 0.93
CA VAL A 327 -0.85 -0.60 0.78
C VAL A 327 -1.06 -0.23 -0.70
N PRO A 328 -2.30 -0.05 -1.18
CA PRO A 328 -2.57 0.35 -2.55
C PRO A 328 -1.85 1.64 -2.95
N ASP A 329 -1.64 1.83 -4.26
CA ASP A 329 -1.12 3.10 -4.78
C ASP A 329 -2.01 4.27 -4.32
N GLY A 330 -1.39 5.36 -3.86
CA GLY A 330 -2.12 6.50 -3.35
C GLY A 330 -1.26 7.48 -2.56
N THR A 331 -1.91 8.53 -2.08
CA THR A 331 -1.32 9.50 -1.15
C THR A 331 -1.81 9.21 0.26
N TYR A 332 -0.89 9.17 1.21
CA TYR A 332 -1.13 8.85 2.60
C TYR A 332 -0.51 9.88 3.53
N TYR A 333 -1.02 9.94 4.74
CA TYR A 333 -0.54 10.80 5.81
C TYR A 333 0.01 9.93 6.93
N LEU A 334 1.33 9.98 7.05
CA LEU A 334 2.09 9.27 8.07
C LEU A 334 2.19 10.14 9.32
N SER A 335 1.85 9.59 10.47
CA SER A 335 2.13 10.22 11.77
C SER A 335 2.95 9.28 12.63
N ALA A 336 3.96 9.83 13.33
CA ALA A 336 4.78 9.09 14.28
C ALA A 336 4.92 9.85 15.59
N ARG A 337 4.96 9.11 16.71
CA ARG A 337 5.21 9.64 18.06
C ARG A 337 6.20 8.74 18.78
N ALA A 338 7.08 9.34 19.56
CA ALA A 338 7.83 8.64 20.59
C ALA A 338 6.94 8.49 21.84
N ILE A 339 7.10 7.40 22.59
CA ILE A 339 6.37 7.14 23.84
C ILE A 339 7.40 6.93 24.94
N ASP A 340 7.23 7.62 26.05
CA ASP A 340 8.17 7.59 27.17
C ASP A 340 7.99 6.35 28.08
N ALA A 341 8.79 6.27 29.14
CA ALA A 341 8.72 5.20 30.13
C ALA A 341 7.44 5.19 30.99
N GLN A 342 6.67 6.29 30.98
CA GLN A 342 5.40 6.43 31.69
C GLN A 342 4.20 6.17 30.78
N ASP A 343 4.44 5.72 29.54
CA ASP A 343 3.49 5.50 28.46
C ASP A 343 2.84 6.81 27.93
N ILE A 344 3.45 7.97 28.19
CA ILE A 344 2.97 9.27 27.68
C ILE A 344 3.43 9.42 26.22
N PRO A 345 2.52 9.59 25.25
CA PRO A 345 2.87 9.85 23.86
C PRO A 345 3.45 11.26 23.72
N GLY A 346 4.59 11.36 23.02
CA GLY A 346 5.25 12.60 22.68
C GLY A 346 4.57 13.40 21.56
N LYS A 347 5.20 14.50 21.13
CA LYS A 347 4.70 15.33 20.04
C LYS A 347 4.63 14.54 18.74
N PRO A 348 3.61 14.77 17.87
CA PRO A 348 3.50 14.09 16.59
C PRO A 348 4.47 14.67 15.56
N ALA A 349 5.15 13.81 14.81
CA ALA A 349 5.67 14.14 13.49
C ALA A 349 4.63 13.74 12.44
N VAL A 350 4.44 14.54 11.40
CA VAL A 350 3.51 14.23 10.29
C VAL A 350 4.21 14.45 8.97
N GLN A 351 4.07 13.49 8.04
CA GLN A 351 4.60 13.56 6.68
C GLN A 351 3.58 13.03 5.68
N THR A 352 3.43 13.73 4.56
CA THR A 352 2.70 13.19 3.41
C THR A 352 3.62 12.27 2.62
N ILE A 353 3.18 11.04 2.35
CA ILE A 353 3.90 10.06 1.56
C ILE A 353 3.06 9.62 0.38
N LYS A 354 3.72 9.24 -0.71
CA LYS A 354 3.08 8.64 -1.88
C LYS A 354 3.52 7.19 -2.02
N VAL A 355 2.58 6.30 -2.23
CA VAL A 355 2.85 4.91 -2.63
C VAL A 355 2.55 4.78 -4.11
N LYS A 356 3.52 4.27 -4.87
CA LYS A 356 3.41 4.01 -6.30
C LYS A 356 4.19 2.73 -6.61
N ALA A 357 3.58 1.60 -6.35
CA ALA A 357 4.18 0.28 -6.41
C ALA A 357 3.63 -0.60 -7.55
N THR A 358 2.54 -0.16 -8.18
CA THR A 358 1.89 -0.91 -9.27
C THR A 358 1.68 -0.06 -10.53
N PRO A 359 1.68 -0.68 -11.74
CA PRO A 359 1.95 -2.09 -12.02
C PRO A 359 3.39 -2.47 -11.68
N ILE A 360 3.61 -3.72 -11.26
CA ILE A 360 4.93 -4.23 -10.88
C ILE A 360 5.86 -4.19 -12.11
N PRO A 361 7.12 -3.76 -11.95
CA PRO A 361 8.05 -3.72 -13.05
C PRO A 361 8.35 -5.11 -13.61
N PRO A 362 8.70 -5.23 -14.91
CA PRO A 362 9.03 -6.50 -15.54
C PRO A 362 10.38 -7.04 -15.03
N LEU A 363 10.58 -8.34 -15.15
CA LEU A 363 11.89 -8.97 -14.89
C LEU A 363 12.76 -8.88 -16.13
N TYR A 364 14.07 -8.67 -15.96
CA TYR A 364 15.02 -8.65 -17.05
C TYR A 364 15.27 -10.07 -17.57
N SER A 365 15.32 -10.22 -18.91
CA SER A 365 15.61 -11.48 -19.59
C SER A 365 16.98 -11.44 -20.23
N SER A 366 17.35 -10.34 -20.90
CA SER A 366 18.63 -10.16 -21.58
C SER A 366 18.99 -8.66 -21.64
N PRO A 367 20.26 -8.32 -21.54
CA PRO A 367 21.39 -9.15 -21.17
C PRO A 367 21.37 -9.60 -19.71
N ALA A 368 22.20 -10.60 -19.36
CA ALA A 368 22.52 -10.88 -17.96
C ALA A 368 23.19 -9.67 -17.29
N PRO A 369 23.20 -9.56 -15.94
CA PRO A 369 23.91 -8.50 -15.25
C PRO A 369 25.40 -8.44 -15.71
N ASP A 370 25.88 -7.23 -16.07
CA ASP A 370 27.20 -6.95 -16.65
C ASP A 370 27.47 -7.67 -17.99
N GLY A 371 26.44 -8.23 -18.61
CA GLY A 371 26.55 -8.95 -19.91
C GLY A 371 26.93 -8.00 -21.04
N LEU A 372 27.63 -8.57 -22.04
CA LEU A 372 28.04 -7.87 -23.24
C LEU A 372 27.01 -8.10 -24.36
N ILE A 373 26.62 -7.05 -25.06
CA ILE A 373 25.73 -7.10 -26.24
C ILE A 373 26.34 -6.32 -27.41
N GLY A 374 26.00 -6.72 -28.61
CA GLY A 374 26.51 -6.09 -29.83
C GLY A 374 25.79 -4.77 -30.14
N LEU A 375 26.53 -3.79 -30.66
CA LEU A 375 25.99 -2.48 -31.04
C LEU A 375 25.05 -2.54 -32.24
N SER A 376 25.20 -3.52 -33.13
CA SER A 376 24.42 -3.60 -34.38
C SER A 376 23.08 -4.33 -34.23
N ASP A 377 22.97 -5.25 -33.30
CA ASP A 377 21.85 -6.19 -33.14
C ASP A 377 21.48 -6.46 -31.68
N GLY A 378 22.11 -5.72 -30.76
CA GLY A 378 21.86 -5.89 -29.33
C GLY A 378 20.48 -5.38 -28.91
N GLU A 379 19.81 -6.17 -28.13
CA GLU A 379 18.49 -5.87 -27.59
C GLU A 379 18.44 -6.05 -26.07
N LEU A 380 17.77 -5.13 -25.44
CA LEU A 380 17.37 -5.22 -24.03
C LEU A 380 16.00 -5.89 -23.99
N LEU A 381 15.92 -7.03 -23.34
CA LEU A 381 14.69 -7.83 -23.26
C LEU A 381 14.25 -7.99 -21.83
N CYS A 382 12.96 -7.87 -21.59
CA CYS A 382 12.34 -8.18 -20.31
C CYS A 382 11.09 -9.07 -20.49
N THR A 383 10.61 -9.66 -19.38
CA THR A 383 9.43 -10.50 -19.42
C THR A 383 8.19 -9.66 -19.68
N GLU A 384 7.32 -10.14 -20.54
CA GLU A 384 6.02 -9.52 -20.69
C GLU A 384 5.14 -9.82 -19.47
N GLY A 385 4.43 -8.80 -19.00
CA GLY A 385 3.51 -8.89 -17.86
C GLY A 385 2.22 -9.61 -18.22
N GLY A 386 1.48 -10.04 -17.19
CA GLY A 386 0.18 -10.66 -17.35
C GLY A 386 -0.93 -9.71 -17.81
N SER A 387 -2.17 -10.15 -17.71
CA SER A 387 -3.37 -9.39 -18.11
C SER A 387 -3.43 -8.02 -17.42
N GLY A 388 -3.70 -6.97 -18.19
CA GLY A 388 -3.82 -5.59 -17.71
C GLY A 388 -2.60 -4.70 -17.96
N ILE A 389 -1.46 -5.27 -18.42
CA ILE A 389 -0.33 -4.48 -18.91
C ILE A 389 -0.63 -4.02 -20.35
N ALA A 390 -0.51 -2.71 -20.57
CA ALA A 390 -0.78 -2.06 -21.86
C ALA A 390 0.52 -1.72 -22.61
N GLY A 391 1.69 -1.85 -21.96
CA GLY A 391 2.99 -1.59 -22.56
C GLY A 391 4.09 -1.43 -21.52
N TYR A 392 5.26 -1.03 -22.00
CA TYR A 392 6.49 -0.91 -21.22
C TYR A 392 7.20 0.40 -21.54
N ARG A 393 7.98 0.90 -20.59
CA ARG A 393 8.90 2.00 -20.82
C ARG A 393 10.30 1.57 -20.42
N ILE A 394 11.25 1.68 -21.33
CA ILE A 394 12.62 1.26 -21.16
C ILE A 394 13.53 2.45 -21.27
N GLN A 395 14.48 2.58 -20.35
CA GLN A 395 15.46 3.65 -20.34
C GLN A 395 16.86 3.09 -20.26
N VAL A 396 17.79 3.77 -20.94
CA VAL A 396 19.24 3.51 -20.89
C VAL A 396 19.96 4.75 -20.44
N SER A 397 20.96 4.61 -19.57
CA SER A 397 21.77 5.71 -19.05
C SER A 397 23.23 5.29 -18.88
N ALA A 398 24.15 6.27 -18.96
CA ALA A 398 25.53 6.07 -18.57
C ALA A 398 25.72 6.04 -17.05
N SER A 399 24.78 6.57 -16.28
CA SER A 399 24.83 6.57 -14.83
C SER A 399 23.65 5.81 -14.21
N ARG A 400 23.89 5.23 -13.03
CA ARG A 400 22.90 4.38 -12.34
C ARG A 400 21.71 5.16 -11.79
N ASP A 401 21.84 6.47 -11.59
CA ASP A 401 20.79 7.33 -11.04
C ASP A 401 19.76 7.78 -12.08
N PHE A 402 20.04 7.57 -13.37
CA PHE A 402 19.17 7.99 -14.47
C PHE A 402 18.80 9.48 -14.44
N SER A 403 19.69 10.33 -13.94
CA SER A 403 19.49 11.78 -13.95
C SER A 403 19.38 12.34 -15.37
N GLN A 404 20.06 11.73 -16.33
CA GLN A 404 20.00 12.05 -17.75
C GLN A 404 20.01 10.75 -18.58
N PRO A 405 18.87 10.16 -18.87
CA PRO A 405 18.79 8.98 -19.74
C PRO A 405 19.28 9.30 -21.14
N LEU A 406 20.14 8.44 -21.70
CA LEU A 406 20.62 8.53 -23.08
C LEU A 406 19.55 8.10 -24.08
N GLN A 407 18.75 7.09 -23.69
CA GLN A 407 17.63 6.60 -24.46
C GLN A 407 16.41 6.42 -23.56
N ASP A 408 15.24 6.72 -24.10
CA ASP A 408 13.93 6.51 -23.48
C ASP A 408 12.98 6.04 -24.58
N SER A 409 12.47 4.83 -24.49
CA SER A 409 11.59 4.26 -25.50
C SER A 409 10.22 4.95 -25.60
N GLY A 410 9.85 5.79 -24.60
CA GLY A 410 8.45 6.09 -24.37
C GLY A 410 7.70 4.80 -24.00
N VAL A 411 6.39 4.77 -24.26
CA VAL A 411 5.58 3.56 -24.03
C VAL A 411 5.57 2.72 -25.31
N VAL A 412 6.05 1.47 -25.21
CA VAL A 412 6.11 0.49 -26.29
C VAL A 412 5.29 -0.75 -25.93
N ASP A 413 4.77 -1.45 -26.92
CA ASP A 413 3.87 -2.59 -26.70
C ASP A 413 4.62 -3.82 -26.15
N ASN A 414 5.87 -4.06 -26.63
CA ASN A 414 6.69 -5.19 -26.24
C ASN A 414 7.80 -4.76 -25.25
N CYS A 415 8.18 -5.67 -24.34
CA CYS A 415 9.26 -5.41 -23.38
C CYS A 415 10.63 -5.56 -24.01
N GLN A 416 10.94 -4.73 -24.99
CA GLN A 416 12.12 -4.82 -25.84
C GLN A 416 12.59 -3.43 -26.28
N ALA A 417 13.92 -3.20 -26.26
CA ALA A 417 14.53 -1.98 -26.79
C ALA A 417 15.87 -2.29 -27.44
N SER A 418 16.16 -1.65 -28.57
CA SER A 418 17.46 -1.73 -29.24
C SER A 418 18.48 -0.81 -28.57
N VAL A 419 19.74 -1.23 -28.55
CA VAL A 419 20.87 -0.39 -28.12
C VAL A 419 21.53 0.36 -29.28
N THR A 420 20.93 0.34 -30.46
CA THR A 420 21.44 1.05 -31.64
C THR A 420 21.61 2.55 -31.33
N GLY A 421 22.76 3.09 -31.73
CA GLY A 421 23.10 4.50 -31.47
C GLY A 421 23.87 4.76 -30.17
N LEU A 422 24.12 3.72 -29.36
CA LEU A 422 25.10 3.79 -28.26
C LEU A 422 26.51 3.60 -28.82
N GLY A 423 27.53 4.05 -28.10
CA GLY A 423 28.93 3.67 -28.34
C GLY A 423 29.31 2.42 -27.57
N GLU A 424 30.58 1.97 -27.73
CA GLU A 424 31.16 0.96 -26.85
C GLU A 424 31.29 1.50 -25.44
N GLY A 425 30.88 0.73 -24.42
CA GLY A 425 30.95 1.23 -23.06
C GLY A 425 30.16 0.42 -22.04
N HIS A 426 30.07 0.98 -20.85
CA HIS A 426 29.27 0.47 -19.73
C HIS A 426 28.05 1.35 -19.56
N TYR A 427 26.90 0.72 -19.45
CA TYR A 427 25.60 1.37 -19.35
C TYR A 427 24.74 0.70 -18.29
N PHE A 428 23.69 1.41 -17.92
CA PHE A 428 22.62 0.90 -17.07
C PHE A 428 21.31 0.98 -17.84
N TRP A 429 20.43 0.05 -17.62
CA TRP A 429 19.09 0.08 -18.14
C TRP A 429 18.06 -0.25 -17.08
N ARG A 430 16.85 0.24 -17.27
CA ARG A 430 15.71 -0.04 -16.43
C ARG A 430 14.43 -0.07 -17.25
N ALA A 431 13.45 -0.85 -16.77
CA ALA A 431 12.16 -0.99 -17.41
C ALA A 431 11.04 -0.83 -16.40
N ALA A 432 9.92 -0.26 -16.84
CA ALA A 432 8.70 -0.12 -16.09
C ALA A 432 7.53 -0.71 -16.89
N SER A 433 6.58 -1.33 -16.20
CA SER A 433 5.30 -1.73 -16.79
C SER A 433 4.33 -0.56 -16.81
N VAL A 434 3.47 -0.50 -17.83
CA VAL A 434 2.42 0.49 -18.00
C VAL A 434 1.08 -0.22 -18.14
N ARG A 435 0.08 0.18 -17.38
CA ARG A 435 -1.30 -0.32 -17.51
C ARG A 435 -2.22 0.78 -18.04
N ARG A 436 -3.37 0.38 -18.59
CA ARG A 436 -4.44 1.31 -18.97
C ARG A 436 -5.50 1.34 -17.88
N LEU A 437 -5.83 2.53 -17.40
CA LEU A 437 -6.89 2.73 -16.42
C LEU A 437 -8.28 2.70 -17.09
N ALA A 438 -9.33 2.62 -16.28
CA ALA A 438 -10.71 2.58 -16.76
C ALA A 438 -11.14 3.82 -17.54
N ASP A 439 -10.53 4.97 -17.29
CA ASP A 439 -10.73 6.23 -18.02
C ASP A 439 -9.92 6.31 -19.32
N GLY A 440 -9.17 5.26 -19.67
CA GLY A 440 -8.32 5.18 -20.85
C GLY A 440 -6.92 5.77 -20.68
N SER A 441 -6.62 6.44 -19.58
CA SER A 441 -5.29 6.99 -19.30
C SER A 441 -4.26 5.88 -19.05
N LEU A 442 -2.99 6.21 -19.28
CA LEU A 442 -1.88 5.31 -19.02
C LEU A 442 -1.31 5.57 -17.63
N ASP A 443 -1.12 4.50 -16.87
CA ASP A 443 -0.57 4.51 -15.52
C ASP A 443 0.73 3.69 -15.49
N GLN A 444 1.86 4.39 -15.41
CA GLN A 444 3.18 3.79 -15.32
C GLN A 444 3.48 3.41 -13.87
N GLY A 445 3.95 2.18 -13.67
CA GLY A 445 4.51 1.70 -12.40
C GLY A 445 5.93 2.20 -12.15
N PRO A 446 6.55 1.76 -11.04
CA PRO A 446 7.95 2.04 -10.78
C PRO A 446 8.85 1.38 -11.82
N PHE A 447 10.05 1.92 -11.99
CA PHE A 447 11.09 1.25 -12.73
C PHE A 447 11.68 0.11 -11.88
N ALA A 448 12.05 -1.00 -12.54
CA ALA A 448 12.88 -2.02 -11.93
C ALA A 448 14.25 -1.44 -11.53
N GLN A 449 14.94 -2.11 -10.61
CA GLN A 449 16.29 -1.71 -10.21
C GLN A 449 17.21 -1.66 -11.41
N PRO A 450 18.03 -0.61 -11.59
CA PRO A 450 18.95 -0.49 -12.71
C PRO A 450 19.90 -1.66 -12.81
N GLN A 451 19.98 -2.29 -13.99
CA GLN A 451 20.92 -3.37 -14.30
C GLN A 451 22.02 -2.87 -15.21
N ALA A 452 23.26 -3.19 -14.87
CA ALA A 452 24.43 -2.86 -15.68
C ALA A 452 24.57 -3.82 -16.87
N PHE A 453 25.06 -3.29 -18.00
CA PHE A 453 25.44 -4.06 -19.18
C PHE A 453 26.60 -3.36 -19.92
N LYS A 454 27.19 -4.08 -20.86
CA LYS A 454 28.28 -3.58 -21.72
C LYS A 454 27.87 -3.66 -23.17
N THR A 455 28.38 -2.75 -23.97
CA THR A 455 28.25 -2.78 -25.40
C THR A 455 29.61 -2.91 -26.05
N GLY A 456 29.68 -3.67 -27.16
CA GLY A 456 30.88 -3.84 -27.96
C GLY A 456 30.56 -3.92 -29.44
N SER A 457 31.56 -3.64 -30.28
CA SER A 457 31.42 -3.79 -31.72
C SER A 457 31.25 -5.26 -32.10
N ASN A 458 30.23 -5.54 -32.92
CA ASN A 458 30.07 -6.87 -33.47
C ASN A 458 31.22 -7.22 -34.40
N PRO A 459 31.68 -8.49 -34.46
CA PRO A 459 32.69 -8.90 -35.44
C PRO A 459 32.19 -8.68 -36.87
N ALA A 460 33.10 -8.43 -37.78
CA ALA A 460 32.77 -8.26 -39.19
C ALA A 460 32.18 -9.54 -39.77
N ALA A 461 31.16 -9.43 -40.62
CA ALA A 461 30.66 -10.56 -41.38
C ALA A 461 31.71 -10.99 -42.39
N LEU A 462 31.82 -12.29 -42.62
CA LEU A 462 32.65 -12.82 -43.71
C LEU A 462 32.08 -12.39 -45.08
N GLY A 463 32.95 -11.95 -46.00
CA GLY A 463 32.52 -11.74 -47.37
C GLY A 463 32.17 -13.08 -48.04
N ALA A 464 31.24 -13.07 -49.02
CA ALA A 464 30.89 -14.28 -49.76
C ALA A 464 32.10 -14.93 -50.46
N ASP A 465 33.05 -14.11 -50.90
CA ASP A 465 34.29 -14.55 -51.55
C ASP A 465 35.31 -15.14 -50.57
N ALA A 466 35.16 -14.90 -49.29
CA ALA A 466 36.04 -15.48 -48.27
C ALA A 466 35.81 -16.99 -48.05
N LEU A 467 34.67 -17.53 -48.52
CA LEU A 467 34.37 -18.95 -48.43
C LEU A 467 35.11 -19.70 -49.55
N ASN A 468 36.10 -20.46 -49.21
CA ASN A 468 36.83 -21.31 -50.21
C ASN A 468 36.16 -22.68 -50.32
N ALA A 469 35.66 -23.00 -51.48
CA ALA A 469 35.21 -24.35 -51.82
C ALA A 469 36.37 -25.17 -52.37
N ALA A 470 36.75 -26.19 -51.62
CA ALA A 470 37.77 -27.13 -52.08
C ALA A 470 37.16 -28.21 -53.00
N GLU A 471 37.96 -28.81 -53.88
CA GLU A 471 37.52 -30.02 -54.59
C GLU A 471 37.19 -31.11 -53.54
N PRO A 472 35.98 -31.67 -53.56
CA PRO A 472 35.57 -32.62 -52.57
C PRO A 472 36.40 -33.93 -52.63
N SER A 473 36.81 -34.40 -51.46
CA SER A 473 37.57 -35.66 -51.34
C SER A 473 36.73 -36.90 -51.67
N ALA A 474 35.41 -36.75 -51.68
CA ALA A 474 34.44 -37.78 -52.08
C ALA A 474 33.29 -37.15 -52.88
N PRO A 475 32.58 -37.94 -53.72
CA PRO A 475 31.49 -37.46 -54.55
C PRO A 475 30.35 -36.91 -53.68
N ASN A 476 29.66 -35.89 -54.21
CA ASN A 476 28.46 -35.29 -53.58
C ASN A 476 28.70 -34.65 -52.23
N LEU A 477 29.92 -34.32 -51.84
CA LEU A 477 30.28 -33.57 -50.67
C LEU A 477 30.61 -32.11 -51.01
N LEU A 478 30.34 -31.21 -50.12
CA LEU A 478 30.89 -29.87 -50.15
C LEU A 478 31.96 -29.76 -49.07
N GLN A 479 33.15 -29.31 -49.42
CA GLN A 479 34.19 -28.95 -48.47
C GLN A 479 34.44 -27.47 -48.54
N LEU A 480 34.25 -26.80 -47.40
CA LEU A 480 34.38 -25.35 -47.25
C LEU A 480 35.42 -25.01 -46.21
N SER A 481 36.19 -23.97 -46.49
CA SER A 481 37.07 -23.33 -45.50
C SER A 481 37.02 -21.82 -45.65
N TRP A 482 37.36 -21.12 -44.59
CA TRP A 482 37.34 -19.65 -44.55
C TRP A 482 38.41 -19.10 -43.59
N PRO A 483 38.82 -17.85 -43.75
CA PRO A 483 39.75 -17.22 -42.81
C PRO A 483 39.10 -17.02 -41.43
N ALA A 484 39.88 -17.16 -40.37
CA ALA A 484 39.42 -17.03 -39.00
C ALA A 484 40.52 -16.39 -38.13
N GLU A 485 40.09 -15.69 -37.12
CA GLU A 485 40.94 -15.25 -36.01
C GLU A 485 40.99 -16.32 -34.90
N PRO A 486 41.98 -16.28 -34.01
CA PRO A 486 42.09 -17.25 -32.93
C PRO A 486 40.85 -17.29 -32.03
N ASN A 487 40.40 -18.51 -31.71
CA ASN A 487 39.27 -18.77 -30.81
C ASN A 487 37.89 -18.31 -31.32
N GLN A 488 37.76 -17.93 -32.59
CA GLN A 488 36.44 -17.70 -33.18
C GLN A 488 35.69 -19.04 -33.37
N ARG A 489 34.37 -19.00 -33.27
CA ARG A 489 33.44 -20.05 -33.62
C ARG A 489 32.54 -19.60 -34.75
N PHE A 490 31.84 -20.51 -35.40
CA PHE A 490 31.06 -20.20 -36.59
C PHE A 490 29.72 -20.94 -36.56
N ASN A 491 28.65 -20.23 -36.93
CA ASN A 491 27.37 -20.83 -37.24
C ASN A 491 27.24 -20.92 -38.77
N LEU A 492 27.22 -22.13 -39.32
CA LEU A 492 27.05 -22.38 -40.75
C LEU A 492 25.62 -22.82 -41.01
N GLN A 493 25.03 -22.28 -42.08
CA GLN A 493 23.74 -22.73 -42.60
C GLN A 493 23.89 -23.12 -44.07
N LEU A 494 23.28 -24.27 -44.45
CA LEU A 494 23.13 -24.76 -45.80
C LEU A 494 21.63 -24.81 -46.14
N ALA A 495 21.25 -24.32 -47.31
CA ALA A 495 19.87 -24.35 -47.80
C ALA A 495 19.78 -24.60 -49.30
N LYS A 496 18.61 -24.95 -49.82
CA LYS A 496 18.32 -25.02 -51.25
C LYS A 496 17.87 -23.69 -51.84
N ASP A 497 17.50 -22.76 -51.02
CA ASP A 497 17.04 -21.42 -51.41
C ASP A 497 17.89 -20.34 -50.74
N GLU A 498 17.97 -19.19 -51.37
CA GLU A 498 18.75 -18.04 -50.93
C GLU A 498 18.19 -17.37 -49.68
N SER A 499 16.91 -17.58 -49.40
CA SER A 499 16.22 -16.98 -48.22
C SER A 499 16.52 -17.73 -46.93
N PHE A 500 17.00 -18.98 -47.00
CA PHE A 500 17.22 -19.87 -45.85
C PHE A 500 15.94 -20.09 -45.02
N ALA A 501 14.77 -20.10 -45.66
CA ALA A 501 13.51 -20.32 -45.00
C ALA A 501 13.43 -21.69 -44.29
N SER A 502 14.10 -22.70 -44.89
CA SER A 502 14.22 -24.05 -44.32
C SER A 502 15.64 -24.58 -44.53
N PRO A 503 16.59 -24.26 -43.65
CA PRO A 503 17.97 -24.76 -43.79
C PRO A 503 18.02 -26.29 -43.74
N LEU A 504 18.77 -26.89 -44.64
CA LEU A 504 19.05 -28.34 -44.65
C LEU A 504 20.01 -28.74 -43.53
N ALA A 505 20.95 -27.82 -43.20
CA ALA A 505 21.86 -27.97 -42.09
C ALA A 505 22.06 -26.62 -41.39
N SER A 506 22.14 -26.65 -40.06
CA SER A 506 22.52 -25.53 -39.24
C SER A 506 23.46 -26.06 -38.17
N THR A 507 24.74 -25.71 -38.26
CA THR A 507 25.79 -26.33 -37.44
C THR A 507 26.70 -25.28 -36.84
N GLN A 508 27.04 -25.42 -35.57
CA GLN A 508 28.07 -24.63 -34.90
C GLN A 508 29.43 -25.35 -35.02
N LEU A 509 30.44 -24.58 -35.37
CA LEU A 509 31.79 -25.11 -35.66
C LEU A 509 32.83 -24.35 -34.83
N ASP A 510 33.78 -25.08 -34.28
CA ASP A 510 34.95 -24.54 -33.56
C ASP A 510 36.18 -24.36 -34.48
N GLN A 511 36.08 -24.80 -35.72
CA GLN A 511 37.14 -24.71 -36.73
C GLN A 511 36.61 -24.02 -38.00
N PRO A 512 37.46 -23.25 -38.73
CA PRO A 512 37.05 -22.52 -39.91
C PRO A 512 36.97 -23.42 -41.15
N GLN A 513 36.40 -24.61 -41.01
CA GLN A 513 36.22 -25.59 -42.09
C GLN A 513 34.98 -26.44 -41.83
N TRP A 514 34.36 -26.91 -42.90
CA TRP A 514 33.19 -27.76 -42.80
C TRP A 514 33.08 -28.68 -43.99
N THR A 515 32.63 -29.88 -43.74
CA THR A 515 32.32 -30.88 -44.79
C THR A 515 30.86 -31.29 -44.64
N SER A 516 30.13 -31.27 -45.77
CA SER A 516 28.69 -31.64 -45.73
C SER A 516 28.54 -33.17 -45.65
N ASP A 517 27.35 -33.60 -45.22
CA ASP A 517 26.87 -34.94 -45.59
C ASP A 517 26.72 -35.04 -47.11
N PRO A 518 26.62 -36.27 -47.67
CA PRO A 518 26.40 -36.46 -49.09
C PRO A 518 25.12 -35.77 -49.58
N LEU A 519 25.28 -34.90 -50.58
CA LEU A 519 24.20 -34.08 -51.12
C LEU A 519 23.77 -34.63 -52.50
N VAL A 520 22.51 -34.46 -52.85
CA VAL A 520 21.98 -34.69 -54.18
C VAL A 520 22.48 -33.59 -55.11
N ALA A 521 22.83 -33.96 -56.38
CA ALA A 521 23.23 -32.99 -57.38
C ALA A 521 22.21 -31.84 -57.50
N GLY A 522 22.71 -30.60 -57.50
CA GLY A 522 21.88 -29.42 -57.54
C GLY A 522 22.56 -28.17 -56.97
N ASN A 523 21.80 -27.07 -56.88
CA ASN A 523 22.29 -25.83 -56.34
C ASN A 523 21.98 -25.75 -54.84
N TYR A 524 22.92 -25.21 -54.08
CA TYR A 524 22.83 -24.97 -52.64
C TYR A 524 23.34 -23.59 -52.32
N TYR A 525 22.88 -23.06 -51.21
CA TYR A 525 23.31 -21.76 -50.67
C TYR A 525 23.89 -21.98 -49.27
N VAL A 526 25.01 -21.32 -48.99
CA VAL A 526 25.70 -21.37 -47.70
C VAL A 526 25.88 -19.95 -47.19
N ARG A 527 25.66 -19.77 -45.91
CA ARG A 527 26.02 -18.55 -45.18
C ARG A 527 26.66 -18.88 -43.86
N ILE A 528 27.54 -17.99 -43.40
CA ILE A 528 28.29 -18.18 -42.14
C ILE A 528 28.15 -16.93 -41.28
N GLN A 529 27.95 -17.14 -40.00
CA GLN A 529 28.01 -16.13 -38.97
C GLN A 529 29.22 -16.39 -38.09
N VAL A 530 30.02 -15.36 -37.80
CA VAL A 530 31.17 -15.41 -36.91
C VAL A 530 30.74 -15.16 -35.49
N LEU A 531 31.20 -15.95 -34.54
CA LEU A 531 31.10 -15.75 -33.11
C LEU A 531 32.51 -15.47 -32.56
N ASP A 532 32.74 -14.31 -32.01
CA ASP A 532 34.03 -14.00 -31.43
C ASP A 532 34.18 -14.58 -29.99
N PRO A 533 35.37 -14.56 -29.40
CA PRO A 533 35.60 -15.08 -28.06
C PRO A 533 34.81 -14.35 -26.97
N SER A 534 34.35 -13.11 -27.19
CA SER A 534 33.51 -12.36 -26.27
C SER A 534 32.05 -12.82 -26.27
N GLY A 535 31.65 -13.61 -27.26
CA GLY A 535 30.29 -14.08 -27.46
C GLY A 535 29.47 -13.23 -28.42
N LEU A 536 30.02 -12.13 -28.93
CA LEU A 536 29.36 -11.29 -29.93
C LEU A 536 29.31 -12.01 -31.28
N LYS A 537 28.27 -11.75 -32.08
CA LYS A 537 27.99 -12.37 -33.35
C LYS A 537 28.07 -11.38 -34.49
N SER A 538 28.62 -11.79 -35.63
CA SER A 538 28.49 -11.01 -36.85
C SER A 538 27.08 -11.13 -37.43
N ARG A 539 26.76 -10.34 -38.45
CA ARG A 539 25.69 -10.71 -39.37
C ARG A 539 26.11 -11.99 -40.12
N TYR A 540 25.14 -12.73 -40.65
CA TYR A 540 25.48 -13.79 -41.61
C TYR A 540 26.16 -13.17 -42.83
N SER A 541 27.10 -13.90 -43.43
CA SER A 541 27.66 -13.56 -44.74
C SER A 541 26.53 -13.50 -45.79
N ASP A 542 26.80 -12.81 -46.88
CA ASP A 542 25.96 -12.95 -48.05
C ASP A 542 25.89 -14.42 -48.50
N PRO A 543 24.72 -14.90 -48.99
CA PRO A 543 24.56 -16.26 -49.45
C PRO A 543 25.53 -16.59 -50.60
N ARG A 544 26.35 -17.62 -50.42
CA ARG A 544 27.20 -18.15 -51.50
C ARG A 544 26.50 -19.31 -52.15
N LYS A 545 26.25 -19.20 -53.46
CA LYS A 545 25.73 -20.29 -54.27
C LYS A 545 26.85 -21.31 -54.61
N LEU A 546 26.58 -22.56 -54.38
CA LEU A 546 27.43 -23.69 -54.65
C LEU A 546 26.64 -24.71 -55.46
N THR A 547 27.29 -25.33 -56.41
CA THR A 547 26.68 -26.37 -57.27
C THR A 547 27.33 -27.71 -56.98
N VAL A 548 26.55 -28.72 -56.66
CA VAL A 548 26.96 -30.11 -56.56
C VAL A 548 26.63 -30.75 -57.90
N GLU A 549 27.66 -31.10 -58.63
CA GLU A 549 27.50 -31.76 -59.92
C GLU A 549 27.31 -33.28 -59.79
N PRO A 550 26.50 -33.90 -60.65
CA PRO A 550 26.33 -35.34 -60.64
C PRO A 550 27.62 -36.01 -61.06
N SER A 551 28.19 -36.85 -60.21
CA SER A 551 29.38 -37.68 -60.57
C SER A 551 28.97 -39.04 -61.14
N VAL A 552 29.76 -39.55 -62.10
CA VAL A 552 29.56 -40.89 -62.63
C VAL A 552 30.07 -41.90 -61.61
N VAL A 553 29.20 -42.83 -61.23
CA VAL A 553 29.53 -43.90 -60.28
C VAL A 553 29.55 -45.24 -61.03
N THR A 554 30.46 -46.13 -60.63
CA THR A 554 30.46 -47.52 -61.09
C THR A 554 29.25 -48.28 -60.61
N GLY A 555 28.90 -49.40 -61.14
CA GLY A 555 27.83 -50.28 -60.65
C GLY A 555 28.02 -50.73 -59.19
N ALA A 556 29.21 -50.58 -58.63
CA ALA A 556 29.54 -50.83 -57.23
C ALA A 556 29.44 -49.53 -56.33
N GLY A 557 28.95 -48.41 -56.89
CA GLY A 557 28.77 -47.13 -56.12
C GLY A 557 30.08 -46.32 -55.95
N THR A 558 31.21 -46.72 -56.58
CA THR A 558 32.49 -45.98 -56.55
C THR A 558 32.51 -44.90 -57.63
N VAL A 559 32.93 -43.69 -57.29
CA VAL A 559 33.09 -42.60 -58.28
C VAL A 559 34.20 -42.93 -59.25
N LEU A 560 33.90 -42.86 -60.55
CA LEU A 560 34.93 -42.91 -61.62
C LEU A 560 35.80 -41.65 -61.46
N ARG A 561 37.14 -41.88 -61.46
CA ARG A 561 38.17 -40.86 -61.47
C ARG A 561 38.97 -40.85 -62.71
N THR A 562 39.40 -39.71 -63.21
CA THR A 562 40.37 -39.54 -64.29
C THR A 562 41.73 -40.03 -63.80
N GLY A 563 42.69 -40.24 -64.78
CA GLY A 563 44.06 -40.57 -64.43
C GLY A 563 44.79 -39.57 -63.54
N GLU A 564 44.25 -38.34 -63.42
CA GLU A 564 44.70 -37.28 -62.51
C GLU A 564 43.98 -37.30 -61.19
N GLY A 565 43.08 -38.25 -60.90
CA GLY A 565 42.34 -38.42 -59.66
C GLY A 565 41.07 -37.59 -59.54
N LYS A 566 40.68 -36.81 -60.56
CA LYS A 566 39.45 -36.01 -60.56
C LYS A 566 38.22 -36.86 -60.82
N ALA A 567 37.09 -36.55 -60.13
CA ALA A 567 35.82 -37.23 -60.37
C ALA A 567 35.35 -36.99 -61.83
N VAL A 568 34.94 -38.07 -62.54
CA VAL A 568 34.30 -37.95 -63.85
C VAL A 568 32.84 -37.45 -63.60
N LEU A 569 32.54 -36.28 -64.15
CA LEU A 569 31.20 -35.70 -64.06
C LEU A 569 30.28 -36.27 -65.12
N SER A 570 29.03 -36.50 -64.81
CA SER A 570 28.02 -36.92 -65.78
C SER A 570 27.74 -35.76 -66.75
N PRO A 571 27.78 -35.98 -68.08
CA PRO A 571 27.39 -34.95 -69.02
C PRO A 571 25.94 -34.56 -68.77
N ARG A 572 25.66 -33.24 -68.81
CA ARG A 572 24.31 -32.65 -68.65
C ARG A 572 23.35 -33.17 -69.68
#